data_143efb1d2967311f71ac8f0b1b8de39f
#
_entry.id   143efb1d2967311f71ac8f0b1b8de39f
#
_cell.length_a   1.000
_cell.length_b   1.000
_cell.length_c   1.000
_cell.angle_alpha   90.00
_cell.angle_beta   90.00
_cell.angle_gamma   90.00
#
_symmetry.space_group_name_H-M   'P 1'
#
loop_
_entity.id
_entity.type
_entity.pdbx_description
1 polymer ?
#
loop_
_entity_poly.entity_id
_entity_poly.type
_entity_poly.pdbx_seq_one_letter_code
_entity_poly.pdbx_strand_id
1 'polypeptide(L)'
;MEFRRHLRKYLEDIQSLNNVKSLHRTNYTLFDSIILPITEYLGHEGVDFRFSVEVTDLQMYPEGDPTTVSEIKFLDNGDECLVTLDPQDICLVTLGSTASGAVTGTNESAPLYLSSDWEDLMMSEWRLWQTLAQKSPKFGDPDKFLPRALQSSIETFTTTIQGTEFIQKYKNLTHDRPGVSALLSLTESNWSITISVPHQPVFPNQANDVSVICGYALNPSNDGDFVKKPMFACSGKEVFTEVLSHLDFPVEPILASATTIPCGMPMGTAPFLTRSHQDRPQVIPRETTNIACVGQFVEVPEDTTLDIEYSARTAQMAVFQLFGLPKTPARIKKNILLEVFDLIV
;
A
#
# COMPACT_ATOMS: atom_id res chain seq x y z
N MET A 1 -9.67 -15.65 1.86
CA MET A 1 -9.43 -15.68 0.41
C MET A 1 -8.07 -15.09 0.07
N GLU A 2 -7.78 -13.82 0.37
CA GLU A 2 -6.48 -13.18 0.06
C GLU A 2 -5.29 -13.92 0.66
N PHE A 3 -5.37 -14.37 1.91
CA PHE A 3 -4.32 -15.18 2.53
C PHE A 3 -3.97 -16.43 1.71
N ARG A 4 -4.98 -17.13 1.16
CA ARG A 4 -4.75 -18.31 0.30
C ARG A 4 -4.03 -17.93 -1.00
N ARG A 5 -4.39 -16.79 -1.61
CA ARG A 5 -3.74 -16.27 -2.83
C ARG A 5 -2.27 -15.92 -2.56
N HIS A 6 -2.01 -15.20 -1.46
CA HIS A 6 -0.66 -14.87 -1.02
C HIS A 6 0.18 -16.11 -0.71
N LEU A 7 -0.37 -17.06 0.05
CA LEU A 7 0.31 -18.30 0.34
C LEU A 7 0.70 -19.06 -0.94
N ARG A 8 -0.18 -19.10 -1.93
CA ARG A 8 0.12 -19.69 -3.24
C ARG A 8 1.28 -18.98 -3.92
N LYS A 9 1.25 -17.65 -3.97
CA LYS A 9 2.32 -16.85 -4.58
C LYS A 9 3.66 -17.08 -3.90
N TYR A 10 3.70 -17.12 -2.57
CA TYR A 10 4.91 -17.43 -1.82
C TYR A 10 5.40 -18.86 -2.04
N LEU A 11 4.51 -19.84 -2.18
CA LEU A 11 4.89 -21.22 -2.46
C LEU A 11 5.48 -21.41 -3.86
N GLU A 12 5.14 -20.56 -4.81
CA GLU A 12 5.73 -20.55 -6.15
C GLU A 12 7.22 -20.18 -6.11
N ASP A 13 7.60 -19.30 -5.21
CA ASP A 13 8.96 -18.80 -5.07
C ASP A 13 9.67 -19.27 -3.79
N ILE A 14 9.22 -20.40 -3.22
CA ILE A 14 9.69 -20.88 -1.91
C ILE A 14 11.23 -21.02 -1.83
N GLN A 15 11.87 -21.35 -2.94
CA GLN A 15 13.34 -21.50 -2.99
C GLN A 15 14.08 -20.16 -2.91
N SER A 16 13.40 -19.05 -3.19
CA SER A 16 13.98 -17.71 -3.17
C SER A 16 13.56 -16.88 -1.95
N LEU A 17 12.67 -17.41 -1.10
CA LEU A 17 12.15 -16.68 0.07
C LEU A 17 13.21 -16.30 1.11
N ASN A 18 14.32 -17.05 1.17
CA ASN A 18 15.42 -16.78 2.10
C ASN A 18 16.37 -15.68 1.62
N ASN A 19 16.23 -15.22 0.38
CA ASN A 19 16.98 -14.09 -0.13
C ASN A 19 16.19 -13.41 -1.26
N VAL A 20 16.34 -12.09 -1.36
CA VAL A 20 15.62 -11.27 -2.35
C VAL A 20 16.43 -11.03 -3.63
N LYS A 21 17.47 -11.82 -3.90
CA LYS A 21 18.32 -11.67 -5.08
C LYS A 21 17.59 -11.87 -6.39
N SER A 22 16.58 -12.73 -6.39
CA SER A 22 15.75 -13.02 -7.56
C SER A 22 14.63 -12.01 -7.77
N LEU A 23 14.34 -11.13 -6.79
CA LEU A 23 13.31 -10.14 -6.93
C LEU A 23 13.83 -8.94 -7.73
N HIS A 24 13.08 -8.55 -8.74
CA HIS A 24 13.33 -7.31 -9.44
C HIS A 24 13.04 -6.13 -8.51
N ARG A 25 13.92 -5.15 -8.45
CA ARG A 25 13.75 -3.92 -7.67
C ARG A 25 14.26 -2.74 -8.44
N THR A 26 13.74 -1.59 -8.06
CA THR A 26 14.20 -0.30 -8.54
C THR A 26 15.53 0.08 -7.87
N ASN A 27 16.32 0.92 -8.52
CA ASN A 27 17.56 1.42 -7.95
C ASN A 27 17.32 2.33 -6.74
N TYR A 28 16.26 3.13 -6.79
CA TYR A 28 15.83 4.06 -5.75
C TYR A 28 14.40 3.73 -5.31
N THR A 29 13.77 4.63 -4.56
CA THR A 29 12.35 4.46 -4.19
C THR A 29 11.47 4.27 -5.42
N LEU A 30 10.29 3.69 -5.23
CA LEU A 30 9.30 3.57 -6.32
C LEU A 30 8.91 4.96 -6.88
N PHE A 31 8.87 5.98 -6.01
CA PHE A 31 8.60 7.34 -6.43
C PHE A 31 9.66 7.84 -7.40
N ASP A 32 10.93 7.79 -7.01
CA ASP A 32 12.04 8.31 -7.83
C ASP A 32 12.28 7.50 -9.11
N SER A 33 12.05 6.17 -9.05
CA SER A 33 12.39 5.28 -10.15
C SER A 33 11.26 5.05 -11.15
N ILE A 34 10.01 5.22 -10.74
CA ILE A 34 8.83 4.90 -11.56
C ILE A 34 7.87 6.08 -11.63
N ILE A 35 7.38 6.56 -10.48
CA ILE A 35 6.28 7.54 -10.47
C ILE A 35 6.73 8.87 -11.09
N LEU A 36 7.82 9.42 -10.59
CA LEU A 36 8.33 10.71 -11.07
C LEU A 36 8.65 10.70 -12.58
N PRO A 37 9.45 9.74 -13.13
CA PRO A 37 9.72 9.71 -14.56
C PRO A 37 8.47 9.52 -15.43
N ILE A 38 7.49 8.72 -14.99
CA ILE A 38 6.25 8.53 -15.73
C ILE A 38 5.41 9.81 -15.70
N THR A 39 5.31 10.47 -14.55
CA THR A 39 4.54 11.72 -14.41
C THR A 39 5.14 12.83 -15.26
N GLU A 40 6.47 12.97 -15.26
CA GLU A 40 7.19 13.93 -16.11
C GLU A 40 6.93 13.64 -17.60
N TYR A 41 7.08 12.39 -18.02
CA TYR A 41 6.82 11.98 -19.41
C TYR A 41 5.38 12.31 -19.83
N LEU A 42 4.40 11.92 -19.01
CA LEU A 42 2.99 12.17 -19.33
C LEU A 42 2.66 13.68 -19.34
N GLY A 43 3.26 14.47 -18.47
CA GLY A 43 3.14 15.93 -18.51
C GLY A 43 3.65 16.53 -19.84
N HIS A 44 4.76 16.01 -20.37
CA HIS A 44 5.27 16.39 -21.70
C HIS A 44 4.36 15.97 -22.84
N GLU A 45 3.63 14.86 -22.68
CA GLU A 45 2.62 14.38 -23.64
C GLU A 45 1.27 15.12 -23.51
N GLY A 46 1.17 16.11 -22.61
CA GLY A 46 -0.01 16.97 -22.47
C GLY A 46 -1.06 16.47 -21.47
N VAL A 47 -0.71 15.52 -20.59
CA VAL A 47 -1.60 15.12 -19.49
C VAL A 47 -1.69 16.22 -18.44
N ASP A 48 -2.92 16.64 -18.13
CA ASP A 48 -3.21 17.63 -17.09
C ASP A 48 -3.32 16.94 -15.73
N PHE A 49 -2.34 17.15 -14.86
CA PHE A 49 -2.33 16.67 -13.48
C PHE A 49 -2.88 17.72 -12.54
N ARG A 50 -4.02 17.43 -11.90
CA ARG A 50 -4.63 18.32 -10.89
C ARG A 50 -4.42 17.73 -9.51
N PHE A 51 -3.61 18.38 -8.71
CA PHE A 51 -3.32 18.02 -7.33
C PHE A 51 -4.20 18.82 -6.38
N SER A 52 -4.35 18.32 -5.14
CA SER A 52 -5.18 18.96 -4.09
C SER A 52 -6.66 19.12 -4.49
N VAL A 53 -7.14 18.24 -5.35
CA VAL A 53 -8.53 18.16 -5.78
C VAL A 53 -9.17 16.92 -5.13
N GLU A 54 -10.32 17.11 -4.49
CA GLU A 54 -11.10 16.02 -3.89
C GLU A 54 -12.31 15.69 -4.75
N VAL A 55 -12.31 14.50 -5.38
CA VAL A 55 -13.49 14.01 -6.10
C VAL A 55 -14.55 13.55 -5.10
N THR A 56 -15.70 14.20 -5.12
CA THR A 56 -16.80 13.95 -4.16
C THR A 56 -17.88 13.05 -4.70
N ASP A 57 -18.13 13.08 -6.02
CA ASP A 57 -19.17 12.26 -6.64
C ASP A 57 -18.91 12.04 -8.14
N LEU A 58 -19.41 10.92 -8.65
CA LEU A 58 -19.59 10.64 -10.08
C LEU A 58 -21.10 10.60 -10.37
N GLN A 59 -21.61 11.59 -11.11
CA GLN A 59 -22.99 11.53 -11.58
C GLN A 59 -23.12 10.49 -12.67
N MET A 60 -24.15 9.66 -12.54
CA MET A 60 -24.34 8.51 -13.44
C MET A 60 -25.83 8.38 -13.84
N TYR A 61 -26.06 7.83 -14.99
CA TYR A 61 -27.40 7.48 -15.49
C TYR A 61 -27.47 6.08 -16.06
N PRO A 62 -28.66 5.45 -16.17
CA PRO A 62 -29.93 5.90 -15.59
C PRO A 62 -29.94 5.80 -14.06
N GLU A 63 -30.87 6.51 -13.42
CA GLU A 63 -31.11 6.34 -12.00
C GLU A 63 -31.58 4.91 -11.70
N GLY A 64 -31.14 4.38 -10.55
CA GLY A 64 -31.50 3.04 -10.07
C GLY A 64 -30.57 1.92 -10.54
N ASP A 65 -30.10 1.92 -11.78
CA ASP A 65 -29.07 1.01 -12.25
C ASP A 65 -28.08 1.76 -13.17
N PRO A 66 -27.17 2.53 -12.60
CA PRO A 66 -26.31 3.44 -13.33
C PRO A 66 -25.30 2.67 -14.21
N THR A 67 -25.19 3.09 -15.48
CA THR A 67 -24.30 2.47 -16.47
C THR A 67 -23.24 3.41 -16.98
N THR A 68 -23.51 4.72 -16.99
CA THR A 68 -22.67 5.71 -17.66
C THR A 68 -22.40 6.90 -16.75
N VAL A 69 -21.14 7.30 -16.62
CA VAL A 69 -20.75 8.53 -15.92
C VAL A 69 -20.95 9.71 -16.85
N SER A 70 -21.65 10.74 -16.39
CA SER A 70 -21.92 11.97 -17.16
C SER A 70 -21.18 13.18 -16.60
N GLU A 71 -20.89 13.19 -15.28
CA GLU A 71 -20.22 14.31 -14.63
C GLU A 71 -19.32 13.82 -13.50
N ILE A 72 -18.20 14.50 -13.29
CA ILE A 72 -17.32 14.35 -12.13
C ILE A 72 -17.48 15.61 -11.28
N LYS A 73 -17.92 15.44 -10.02
CA LYS A 73 -17.97 16.53 -9.03
C LYS A 73 -16.75 16.47 -8.13
N PHE A 74 -16.18 17.61 -7.85
CA PHE A 74 -14.98 17.70 -7.04
C PHE A 74 -14.86 19.04 -6.32
N LEU A 75 -14.06 19.07 -5.27
CA LEU A 75 -13.65 20.29 -4.58
C LEU A 75 -12.24 20.66 -5.07
N ASP A 76 -12.08 21.91 -5.48
CA ASP A 76 -10.78 22.50 -5.79
C ASP A 76 -10.56 23.67 -4.83
N ASN A 77 -9.61 23.52 -3.90
CA ASN A 77 -9.37 24.48 -2.80
C ASN A 77 -10.63 24.79 -1.97
N GLY A 78 -11.58 23.86 -1.88
CA GLY A 78 -12.84 24.01 -1.15
C GLY A 78 -14.01 24.52 -1.98
N ASP A 79 -13.79 24.94 -3.21
CA ASP A 79 -14.83 25.36 -4.14
C ASP A 79 -15.42 24.16 -4.90
N GLU A 80 -16.74 24.08 -4.97
CA GLU A 80 -17.44 23.03 -5.74
C GLU A 80 -17.26 23.26 -7.24
N CYS A 81 -16.71 22.27 -7.90
CA CYS A 81 -16.47 22.23 -9.34
C CYS A 81 -17.07 20.98 -9.95
N LEU A 82 -17.29 21.04 -11.26
CA LEU A 82 -17.73 19.87 -12.02
C LEU A 82 -17.05 19.84 -13.41
N VAL A 83 -16.89 18.60 -13.92
CA VAL A 83 -16.52 18.34 -15.31
C VAL A 83 -17.59 17.46 -15.92
N THR A 84 -18.17 17.91 -17.03
CA THR A 84 -19.11 17.12 -17.82
C THR A 84 -18.33 16.18 -18.76
N LEU A 85 -18.76 14.93 -18.85
CA LEU A 85 -18.19 13.92 -19.73
C LEU A 85 -19.11 13.69 -20.94
N ASP A 86 -18.52 13.63 -22.11
CA ASP A 86 -19.19 13.14 -23.30
C ASP A 86 -19.34 11.60 -23.23
N PRO A 87 -20.33 10.99 -23.92
CA PRO A 87 -20.53 9.55 -23.89
C PRO A 87 -19.33 8.72 -24.37
N GLN A 88 -18.37 9.32 -25.06
CA GLN A 88 -17.13 8.67 -25.52
C GLN A 88 -15.96 8.84 -24.53
N ASP A 89 -16.11 9.73 -23.55
CA ASP A 89 -15.10 9.91 -22.51
C ASP A 89 -15.07 8.71 -21.58
N ILE A 90 -13.89 8.37 -21.10
CA ILE A 90 -13.67 7.23 -20.21
C ILE A 90 -13.25 7.75 -18.84
N CYS A 91 -13.92 7.26 -17.81
CA CYS A 91 -13.62 7.53 -16.41
C CYS A 91 -12.90 6.32 -15.77
N LEU A 92 -11.66 6.50 -15.32
CA LEU A 92 -10.95 5.51 -14.52
C LEU A 92 -10.91 6.00 -13.07
N VAL A 93 -11.43 5.22 -12.14
CA VAL A 93 -11.50 5.59 -10.73
C VAL A 93 -10.73 4.63 -9.84
N THR A 94 -9.90 5.18 -8.95
CA THR A 94 -9.25 4.42 -7.87
C THR A 94 -10.07 4.57 -6.61
N LEU A 95 -10.50 3.44 -6.05
CA LEU A 95 -11.36 3.38 -4.85
C LEU A 95 -10.59 2.75 -3.69
N GLY A 96 -10.62 3.41 -2.54
CA GLY A 96 -9.91 2.96 -1.35
C GLY A 96 -8.39 3.03 -1.47
N SER A 97 -7.72 3.07 -0.33
CA SER A 97 -6.25 3.04 -0.25
C SER A 97 -5.80 2.46 1.08
N THR A 98 -4.71 1.70 1.08
CA THR A 98 -4.07 1.21 2.30
C THR A 98 -3.33 2.33 3.05
N ALA A 99 -3.04 3.44 2.38
CA ALA A 99 -2.41 4.61 2.97
C ALA A 99 -3.41 5.62 3.54
N SER A 100 -4.72 5.40 3.36
CA SER A 100 -5.75 6.30 3.90
C SER A 100 -5.66 6.42 5.40
N GLY A 101 -5.76 7.65 5.88
CA GLY A 101 -5.67 7.97 7.29
C GLY A 101 -4.28 7.75 7.89
N ALA A 102 -3.23 7.58 7.07
CA ALA A 102 -1.87 7.45 7.56
C ALA A 102 -1.41 8.74 8.24
N VAL A 103 -0.86 8.59 9.45
CA VAL A 103 -0.37 9.71 10.25
C VAL A 103 1.08 9.46 10.64
N THR A 104 1.95 10.43 10.38
CA THR A 104 3.37 10.35 10.74
C THR A 104 3.64 11.03 12.06
N GLY A 105 4.48 10.39 12.87
CA GLY A 105 5.13 11.04 14.00
C GLY A 105 6.44 11.72 13.60
N THR A 106 7.29 11.93 14.57
CA THR A 106 8.64 12.44 14.40
C THR A 106 9.62 11.60 15.21
N ASN A 107 10.90 11.89 15.12
CA ASN A 107 11.89 11.25 15.97
C ASN A 107 11.59 11.42 17.47
N GLU A 108 10.95 12.54 17.85
CA GLU A 108 10.70 12.93 19.24
C GLU A 108 9.22 12.82 19.67
N SER A 109 8.31 12.54 18.72
CA SER A 109 6.88 12.44 19.00
C SER A 109 6.23 11.25 18.30
N ALA A 110 5.27 10.63 18.98
CA ALA A 110 4.43 9.59 18.38
C ALA A 110 3.56 10.15 17.24
N PRO A 111 3.08 9.30 16.33
CA PRO A 111 1.97 9.64 15.45
C PRO A 111 0.77 10.10 16.29
N LEU A 112 0.14 11.19 15.91
CA LEU A 112 -1.10 11.63 16.55
C LEU A 112 -2.23 10.71 16.11
N TYR A 113 -2.43 9.63 16.86
CA TYR A 113 -3.60 8.79 16.70
C TYR A 113 -4.80 9.50 17.32
N LEU A 114 -5.68 10.02 16.49
CA LEU A 114 -6.97 10.51 16.92
C LEU A 114 -7.84 9.29 17.26
N SER A 115 -7.96 9.01 18.55
CA SER A 115 -8.50 7.76 19.07
C SER A 115 -10.02 7.57 18.90
N SER A 116 -10.75 8.57 18.43
CA SER A 116 -12.20 8.55 18.30
C SER A 116 -12.74 8.88 16.90
N ASP A 117 -11.94 9.47 16.01
CA ASP A 117 -12.48 10.08 14.79
C ASP A 117 -11.78 9.55 13.52
N TRP A 118 -11.60 8.23 13.43
CA TRP A 118 -11.07 7.57 12.25
C TRP A 118 -11.81 7.94 10.96
N GLU A 119 -13.11 8.19 11.08
CA GLU A 119 -13.96 8.59 9.95
C GLU A 119 -13.53 9.94 9.38
N ASP A 120 -13.04 10.86 10.23
CA ASP A 120 -12.58 12.17 9.80
C ASP A 120 -11.20 12.13 9.12
N LEU A 121 -10.42 11.06 9.37
CA LEU A 121 -9.14 10.82 8.71
C LEU A 121 -9.28 10.07 7.38
N MET A 122 -10.50 9.62 7.05
CA MET A 122 -10.74 8.92 5.80
C MET A 122 -10.55 9.86 4.62
N MET A 123 -9.64 9.48 3.73
CA MET A 123 -9.37 10.19 2.49
C MET A 123 -10.56 10.12 1.54
N SER A 124 -10.60 11.04 0.60
CA SER A 124 -11.68 11.22 -0.38
C SER A 124 -12.04 9.94 -1.16
N GLU A 125 -11.06 9.07 -1.44
CA GLU A 125 -11.27 7.84 -2.21
C GLU A 125 -12.18 6.82 -1.50
N TRP A 126 -12.22 6.80 -0.16
CA TRP A 126 -13.16 5.97 0.59
C TRP A 126 -14.55 6.59 0.64
N ARG A 127 -14.65 7.91 0.80
CA ARG A 127 -15.92 8.64 0.74
C ARG A 127 -16.56 8.50 -0.63
N LEU A 128 -15.78 8.66 -1.69
CA LEU A 128 -16.24 8.43 -3.06
C LEU A 128 -16.74 7.00 -3.24
N TRP A 129 -16.02 6.01 -2.70
CA TRP A 129 -16.47 4.62 -2.79
C TRP A 129 -17.79 4.38 -2.06
N GLN A 130 -17.99 4.93 -0.85
CA GLN A 130 -19.27 4.87 -0.14
C GLN A 130 -20.40 5.51 -0.97
N THR A 131 -20.15 6.68 -1.55
CA THR A 131 -21.11 7.36 -2.42
C THR A 131 -21.51 6.49 -3.62
N LEU A 132 -20.55 5.85 -4.29
CA LEU A 132 -20.83 4.97 -5.42
C LEU A 132 -21.54 3.66 -5.00
N ALA A 133 -21.16 3.07 -3.88
CA ALA A 133 -21.80 1.87 -3.34
C ALA A 133 -23.28 2.10 -2.98
N GLN A 134 -23.62 3.30 -2.51
CA GLN A 134 -25.01 3.71 -2.28
C GLN A 134 -25.84 3.81 -3.57
N LYS A 135 -25.21 4.13 -4.69
CA LYS A 135 -25.88 4.23 -6.00
C LYS A 135 -26.17 2.85 -6.59
N SER A 136 -25.25 1.88 -6.42
CA SER A 136 -25.44 0.54 -6.93
C SER A 136 -24.49 -0.48 -6.27
N PRO A 137 -24.97 -1.70 -5.98
CA PRO A 137 -24.14 -2.78 -5.44
C PRO A 137 -23.04 -3.25 -6.37
N LYS A 138 -23.05 -2.88 -7.66
CA LYS A 138 -21.97 -3.20 -8.60
C LYS A 138 -20.62 -2.55 -8.23
N PHE A 139 -20.63 -1.53 -7.37
CA PHE A 139 -19.44 -0.88 -6.84
C PHE A 139 -18.90 -1.53 -5.56
N GLY A 140 -19.47 -2.67 -5.13
CA GLY A 140 -19.02 -3.38 -3.93
C GLY A 140 -19.53 -2.78 -2.63
N ASP A 141 -18.86 -3.12 -1.52
CA ASP A 141 -19.28 -2.74 -0.17
C ASP A 141 -18.08 -2.27 0.67
N PRO A 142 -17.78 -0.95 0.71
CA PRO A 142 -16.68 -0.40 1.48
C PRO A 142 -16.84 -0.60 3.00
N ASP A 143 -18.07 -0.81 3.50
CA ASP A 143 -18.34 -1.02 4.93
C ASP A 143 -17.84 -2.38 5.44
N LYS A 144 -17.39 -3.27 4.54
CA LYS A 144 -16.63 -4.47 4.91
C LYS A 144 -15.21 -4.19 5.37
N PHE A 145 -14.71 -2.99 5.09
CA PHE A 145 -13.34 -2.57 5.39
C PHE A 145 -13.28 -1.47 6.45
N LEU A 146 -14.02 -0.38 6.24
CA LEU A 146 -13.93 0.86 7.02
C LEU A 146 -14.13 0.67 8.53
N PRO A 147 -15.22 0.02 9.03
CA PRO A 147 -15.43 -0.14 10.46
C PRO A 147 -14.42 -1.06 11.14
N ARG A 148 -13.55 -1.68 10.34
CA ARG A 148 -12.55 -2.66 10.79
C ARG A 148 -11.13 -2.12 10.72
N ALA A 149 -10.96 -0.80 10.64
CA ALA A 149 -9.67 -0.13 10.58
C ALA A 149 -8.72 -0.57 11.72
N LEU A 150 -9.21 -0.73 12.95
CA LEU A 150 -8.40 -1.25 14.07
C LEU A 150 -7.89 -2.68 13.85
N GLN A 151 -8.61 -3.52 13.09
CA GLN A 151 -8.17 -4.88 12.75
C GLN A 151 -7.15 -4.90 11.61
N SER A 152 -7.09 -3.85 10.82
CA SER A 152 -6.19 -3.71 9.67
C SER A 152 -5.05 -2.73 9.91
N SER A 153 -4.99 -2.12 11.08
CA SER A 153 -3.96 -1.15 11.41
C SER A 153 -2.60 -1.81 11.60
N ILE A 154 -1.60 -1.17 11.05
CA ILE A 154 -0.18 -1.46 11.28
C ILE A 154 0.53 -0.16 11.59
N GLU A 155 1.72 -0.25 12.13
CA GLU A 155 2.62 0.89 12.20
C GLU A 155 3.88 0.58 11.41
N THR A 156 4.28 1.50 10.56
CA THR A 156 5.52 1.45 9.78
C THR A 156 6.51 2.47 10.31
N PHE A 157 7.77 2.31 9.99
CA PHE A 157 8.78 3.31 10.29
C PHE A 157 9.89 3.31 9.24
N THR A 158 10.49 4.47 9.08
CA THR A 158 11.71 4.64 8.29
C THR A 158 12.77 5.28 9.18
N THR A 159 13.95 4.69 9.23
CA THR A 159 15.08 5.21 10.00
C THR A 159 16.23 5.56 9.07
N THR A 160 16.67 6.81 9.17
CA THR A 160 17.91 7.30 8.55
C THR A 160 19.01 7.27 9.59
N ILE A 161 20.14 6.65 9.27
CA ILE A 161 21.26 6.44 10.20
C ILE A 161 22.53 6.97 9.56
N GLN A 162 23.22 7.87 10.25
CA GLN A 162 24.55 8.35 9.84
C GLN A 162 25.63 7.43 10.40
N GLY A 163 26.68 7.17 9.61
CA GLY A 163 27.79 6.31 9.98
C GLY A 163 27.57 4.85 9.58
N THR A 164 28.52 3.99 9.96
CA THR A 164 28.60 2.61 9.47
C THR A 164 28.29 1.55 10.52
N GLU A 165 28.13 1.94 11.78
CA GLU A 165 28.04 1.00 12.91
C GLU A 165 26.88 0.03 12.77
N PHE A 166 25.66 0.54 12.50
CA PHE A 166 24.48 -0.29 12.30
C PHE A 166 24.69 -1.29 11.17
N ILE A 167 25.14 -0.82 10.01
CA ILE A 167 25.34 -1.69 8.83
C ILE A 167 26.42 -2.75 9.06
N GLN A 168 27.47 -2.44 9.82
CA GLN A 168 28.49 -3.43 10.18
C GLN A 168 27.89 -4.52 11.08
N LYS A 169 27.13 -4.14 12.10
CA LYS A 169 26.45 -5.11 12.97
C LYS A 169 25.40 -5.93 12.22
N TYR A 170 24.62 -5.30 11.35
CA TYR A 170 23.66 -5.99 10.48
C TYR A 170 24.36 -7.04 9.60
N LYS A 171 25.50 -6.69 8.96
CA LYS A 171 26.28 -7.66 8.17
C LYS A 171 26.83 -8.80 9.00
N ASN A 172 27.26 -8.53 10.22
CA ASN A 172 27.75 -9.57 11.14
C ASN A 172 26.63 -10.51 11.59
N LEU A 173 25.44 -9.98 11.81
CA LEU A 173 24.27 -10.76 12.21
C LEU A 173 23.72 -11.62 11.08
N THR A 174 23.56 -11.04 9.89
CA THR A 174 22.89 -11.69 8.76
C THR A 174 23.85 -12.41 7.82
N HIS A 175 25.16 -12.14 7.91
CA HIS A 175 26.20 -12.52 6.95
C HIS A 175 25.92 -12.04 5.51
N ASP A 176 25.06 -11.03 5.38
CA ASP A 176 24.64 -10.45 4.11
C ASP A 176 24.88 -8.93 4.06
N ARG A 177 24.89 -8.39 2.86
CA ARG A 177 24.95 -6.95 2.63
C ARG A 177 23.53 -6.37 2.48
N PRO A 178 23.33 -5.04 2.70
CA PRO A 178 22.07 -4.37 2.41
C PRO A 178 21.49 -4.75 1.04
N GLY A 179 20.19 -4.97 1.00
CA GLY A 179 19.45 -5.27 -0.20
C GLY A 179 19.55 -6.72 -0.71
N VAL A 180 20.21 -7.62 -0.01
CA VAL A 180 20.38 -9.03 -0.40
C VAL A 180 19.57 -9.96 0.48
N SER A 181 19.55 -9.73 1.80
CA SER A 181 18.76 -10.49 2.74
C SER A 181 17.27 -10.23 2.53
N ALA A 182 16.47 -11.25 2.88
CA ALA A 182 15.03 -11.11 3.04
C ALA A 182 14.68 -10.16 4.21
N LEU A 183 13.40 -10.06 4.50
CA LEU A 183 12.91 -9.37 5.69
C LEU A 183 13.44 -10.05 6.95
N LEU A 184 13.92 -9.26 7.92
CA LEU A 184 14.33 -9.74 9.22
C LEU A 184 13.18 -9.56 10.21
N SER A 185 12.52 -10.67 10.56
CA SER A 185 11.42 -10.66 11.53
C SER A 185 11.93 -10.92 12.92
N LEU A 186 11.59 -10.06 13.87
CA LEU A 186 11.89 -10.16 15.27
C LEU A 186 10.78 -11.01 15.94
N THR A 187 10.96 -12.32 15.94
CA THR A 187 9.92 -13.29 16.31
C THR A 187 9.46 -13.20 17.76
N GLU A 188 10.31 -12.68 18.64
CA GLU A 188 10.01 -12.50 20.05
C GLU A 188 9.44 -11.11 20.38
N SER A 189 9.32 -10.24 19.38
CA SER A 189 8.75 -8.91 19.58
C SER A 189 7.24 -8.98 19.78
N ASN A 190 6.75 -8.41 20.89
CA ASN A 190 5.33 -8.25 21.16
C ASN A 190 4.63 -7.38 20.11
N TRP A 191 5.37 -6.47 19.45
CA TRP A 191 4.86 -5.69 18.34
C TRP A 191 4.86 -6.46 17.01
N SER A 192 5.48 -7.65 16.96
CA SER A 192 5.69 -8.42 15.72
C SER A 192 6.41 -7.60 14.65
N ILE A 193 7.56 -7.06 15.01
CA ILE A 193 8.35 -6.18 14.14
C ILE A 193 9.04 -6.99 13.04
N THR A 194 9.00 -6.45 11.84
CA THR A 194 9.81 -6.89 10.71
C THR A 194 10.57 -5.70 10.14
N ILE A 195 11.87 -5.83 9.92
CA ILE A 195 12.71 -4.81 9.32
C ILE A 195 13.28 -5.24 7.97
N SER A 196 13.53 -4.27 7.13
CA SER A 196 14.21 -4.41 5.85
C SER A 196 15.37 -3.42 5.78
N VAL A 197 16.54 -3.92 5.37
CA VAL A 197 17.69 -3.06 5.04
C VAL A 197 17.84 -3.11 3.52
N PRO A 198 17.24 -2.16 2.79
CA PRO A 198 17.25 -2.16 1.34
C PRO A 198 18.66 -1.91 0.78
N HIS A 199 18.80 -2.05 -0.54
CA HIS A 199 20.00 -1.61 -1.24
C HIS A 199 20.23 -0.12 -0.99
N GLN A 200 21.50 0.25 -0.77
CA GLN A 200 21.90 1.65 -0.57
C GLN A 200 22.63 2.15 -1.82
N PRO A 201 22.43 3.39 -2.27
CA PRO A 201 21.49 4.38 -1.73
C PRO A 201 20.02 4.08 -2.07
N VAL A 202 19.09 4.48 -1.18
CA VAL A 202 17.65 4.38 -1.38
C VAL A 202 17.11 5.61 -2.13
N PHE A 203 17.78 6.75 -1.97
CA PHE A 203 17.43 8.02 -2.60
C PHE A 203 18.56 8.51 -3.53
N PRO A 204 18.25 9.19 -4.64
CA PRO A 204 19.26 9.64 -5.60
C PRO A 204 20.38 10.51 -4.99
N ASN A 205 20.02 11.36 -4.01
CA ASN A 205 20.95 12.31 -3.37
C ASN A 205 21.40 11.87 -1.98
N GLN A 206 21.27 10.59 -1.64
CA GLN A 206 21.68 10.06 -0.33
C GLN A 206 23.20 10.12 -0.19
N ALA A 207 23.68 10.68 0.93
CA ALA A 207 25.10 10.73 1.22
C ALA A 207 25.67 9.30 1.46
N ASN A 208 26.95 9.10 1.15
CA ASN A 208 27.59 7.78 1.21
C ASN A 208 27.72 7.21 2.64
N ASP A 209 27.72 8.07 3.64
CA ASP A 209 27.79 7.72 5.06
C ASP A 209 26.42 7.61 5.73
N VAL A 210 25.34 7.72 4.94
CA VAL A 210 23.96 7.59 5.39
C VAL A 210 23.37 6.27 4.91
N SER A 211 22.67 5.59 5.81
CA SER A 211 21.90 4.38 5.50
C SER A 211 20.43 4.60 5.85
N VAL A 212 19.53 4.00 5.07
CA VAL A 212 18.09 4.03 5.31
C VAL A 212 17.61 2.61 5.53
N ILE A 213 16.85 2.41 6.59
CA ILE A 213 16.15 1.16 6.88
C ILE A 213 14.65 1.41 7.03
N CYS A 214 13.86 0.41 6.76
CA CYS A 214 12.41 0.46 6.91
C CYS A 214 11.93 -0.72 7.75
N GLY A 215 10.81 -0.55 8.41
CA GLY A 215 10.19 -1.65 9.15
C GLY A 215 8.69 -1.43 9.33
N TYR A 216 8.04 -2.47 9.81
CA TYR A 216 6.63 -2.42 10.19
C TYR A 216 6.37 -3.35 11.37
N ALA A 217 5.29 -3.06 12.08
CA ALA A 217 4.76 -3.88 13.17
C ALA A 217 3.31 -4.28 12.86
N LEU A 218 3.00 -5.55 13.08
CA LEU A 218 1.65 -6.09 12.86
C LEU A 218 0.76 -6.00 14.09
N ASN A 219 1.36 -5.85 15.29
CA ASN A 219 0.66 -5.76 16.57
C ASN A 219 1.03 -4.46 17.31
N PRO A 220 0.88 -3.27 16.70
CA PRO A 220 1.36 -2.02 17.28
C PRO A 220 0.58 -1.56 18.52
N SER A 221 -0.57 -2.20 18.81
CA SER A 221 -1.38 -1.94 20.01
C SER A 221 -0.87 -2.65 21.26
N ASN A 222 0.03 -3.64 21.13
CA ASN A 222 0.61 -4.31 22.27
C ASN A 222 1.68 -3.43 22.93
N ASP A 223 1.95 -3.66 24.22
CA ASP A 223 3.09 -3.04 24.87
C ASP A 223 4.40 -3.66 24.37
N GLY A 224 5.40 -2.83 24.10
CA GLY A 224 6.74 -3.26 23.69
C GLY A 224 7.46 -4.03 24.80
N ASP A 225 8.49 -4.78 24.42
CA ASP A 225 9.25 -5.61 25.36
C ASP A 225 10.25 -4.79 26.18
N PHE A 226 10.78 -3.71 25.63
CA PHE A 226 11.74 -2.81 26.25
C PHE A 226 11.10 -1.45 26.58
N VAL A 227 10.37 -0.86 25.65
CA VAL A 227 9.75 0.48 25.80
C VAL A 227 8.51 0.45 26.70
N LYS A 228 7.84 -0.70 26.85
CA LYS A 228 6.70 -0.92 27.79
C LYS A 228 5.48 -0.03 27.55
N LYS A 229 5.19 0.29 26.30
CA LYS A 229 3.96 0.96 25.87
C LYS A 229 3.62 0.58 24.43
N PRO A 230 2.38 0.82 23.95
CA PRO A 230 2.00 0.56 22.57
C PRO A 230 2.88 1.32 21.58
N MET A 231 3.20 0.68 20.44
CA MET A 231 4.03 1.32 19.41
C MET A 231 3.41 2.62 18.90
N PHE A 232 2.09 2.66 18.75
CA PHE A 232 1.33 3.87 18.38
C PHE A 232 1.55 5.07 19.31
N ALA A 233 1.96 4.82 20.55
CA ALA A 233 2.27 5.86 21.53
C ALA A 233 3.77 6.18 21.60
N CYS A 234 4.58 5.60 20.69
CA CYS A 234 6.03 5.76 20.69
C CYS A 234 6.49 6.83 19.71
N SER A 235 7.46 7.62 20.14
CA SER A 235 8.27 8.45 19.23
C SER A 235 9.17 7.56 18.37
N GLY A 236 9.71 8.11 17.28
CA GLY A 236 10.64 7.38 16.45
C GLY A 236 11.86 6.87 17.20
N LYS A 237 12.37 7.65 18.15
CA LYS A 237 13.46 7.27 19.05
C LYS A 237 13.12 6.02 19.86
N GLU A 238 11.92 5.95 20.41
CA GLU A 238 11.47 4.81 21.21
C GLU A 238 11.24 3.58 20.33
N VAL A 239 10.65 3.75 19.15
CA VAL A 239 10.50 2.66 18.16
C VAL A 239 11.86 2.07 17.82
N PHE A 240 12.85 2.90 17.55
CA PHE A 240 14.17 2.41 17.17
C PHE A 240 14.94 1.83 18.35
N THR A 241 14.71 2.33 19.56
CA THR A 241 15.24 1.72 20.80
C THR A 241 14.76 0.28 20.95
N GLU A 242 13.48 0.01 20.74
CA GLU A 242 12.91 -1.34 20.77
C GLU A 242 13.57 -2.25 19.75
N VAL A 243 13.72 -1.77 18.50
CA VAL A 243 14.39 -2.52 17.41
C VAL A 243 15.83 -2.87 17.77
N LEU A 244 16.62 -1.88 18.22
CA LEU A 244 18.03 -2.09 18.58
C LEU A 244 18.17 -3.07 19.74
N SER A 245 17.28 -2.99 20.73
CA SER A 245 17.27 -3.88 21.89
C SER A 245 16.97 -5.32 21.50
N HIS A 246 16.02 -5.57 20.62
CA HIS A 246 15.76 -6.92 20.09
C HIS A 246 16.92 -7.47 19.25
N LEU A 247 17.69 -6.62 18.58
CA LEU A 247 18.87 -7.01 17.81
C LEU A 247 20.13 -7.23 18.66
N ASP A 248 20.06 -6.92 19.95
CA ASP A 248 21.24 -6.86 20.83
C ASP A 248 22.34 -5.92 20.29
N PHE A 249 21.91 -4.78 19.74
CA PHE A 249 22.80 -3.74 19.26
C PHE A 249 22.96 -2.63 20.30
N PRO A 250 24.12 -1.95 20.38
CA PRO A 250 24.30 -0.84 21.32
C PRO A 250 23.36 0.30 20.97
N VAL A 251 22.46 0.60 21.91
CA VAL A 251 21.36 1.56 21.69
C VAL A 251 21.91 2.99 21.54
N GLU A 252 22.55 3.52 22.57
CA GLU A 252 22.94 4.94 22.61
C GLU A 252 23.84 5.40 21.44
N PRO A 253 24.93 4.68 21.08
CA PRO A 253 25.79 5.13 19.99
C PRO A 253 25.07 5.20 18.63
N ILE A 254 24.18 4.24 18.36
CA ILE A 254 23.45 4.18 17.08
C ILE A 254 22.31 5.19 17.08
N LEU A 255 21.57 5.27 18.19
CA LEU A 255 20.43 6.16 18.33
C LEU A 255 20.81 7.65 18.22
N ALA A 256 22.01 8.02 18.72
CA ALA A 256 22.51 9.38 18.63
C ALA A 256 22.73 9.86 17.16
N SER A 257 22.92 8.94 16.23
CA SER A 257 23.13 9.22 14.81
C SER A 257 21.92 8.84 13.94
N ALA A 258 20.80 8.47 14.55
CA ALA A 258 19.62 7.99 13.86
C ALA A 258 18.44 8.97 13.97
N THR A 259 17.65 9.04 12.92
CA THR A 259 16.36 9.72 12.90
C THR A 259 15.32 8.74 12.41
N THR A 260 14.31 8.46 13.23
CA THR A 260 13.23 7.54 12.90
C THR A 260 11.91 8.27 12.80
N ILE A 261 11.18 8.02 11.73
CA ILE A 261 9.84 8.56 11.48
C ILE A 261 8.85 7.39 11.55
N PRO A 262 8.07 7.27 12.63
CA PRO A 262 6.98 6.30 12.71
C PRO A 262 5.77 6.80 11.93
N CYS A 263 5.01 5.87 11.37
CA CYS A 263 3.81 6.17 10.58
C CYS A 263 2.73 5.12 10.89
N GLY A 264 1.68 5.56 11.54
CA GLY A 264 0.50 4.74 11.77
C GLY A 264 -0.36 4.65 10.52
N MET A 265 -0.76 3.43 10.15
CA MET A 265 -1.54 3.14 8.95
C MET A 265 -2.79 2.33 9.33
N PRO A 266 -3.96 2.99 9.51
CA PRO A 266 -5.19 2.30 9.93
C PRO A 266 -5.65 1.24 8.93
N MET A 267 -5.45 1.48 7.65
CA MET A 267 -5.90 0.61 6.58
C MET A 267 -4.79 -0.26 5.98
N GLY A 268 -3.63 -0.34 6.63
CA GLY A 268 -2.42 -0.96 6.06
C GLY A 268 -2.60 -2.41 5.61
N THR A 269 -3.40 -3.20 6.33
CA THR A 269 -3.71 -4.59 5.97
C THR A 269 -5.18 -4.81 5.60
N ALA A 270 -5.95 -3.75 5.33
CA ALA A 270 -7.36 -3.85 4.96
C ALA A 270 -7.65 -4.81 3.78
N PRO A 271 -6.80 -4.94 2.76
CA PRO A 271 -7.01 -5.93 1.71
C PRO A 271 -7.13 -7.37 2.20
N PHE A 272 -6.58 -7.71 3.37
CA PHE A 272 -6.64 -9.06 3.97
C PHE A 272 -7.85 -9.32 4.87
N LEU A 273 -8.65 -8.32 5.15
CA LEU A 273 -9.86 -8.50 5.94
C LEU A 273 -10.79 -9.53 5.30
N THR A 274 -11.46 -10.30 6.14
CA THR A 274 -12.41 -11.33 5.68
C THR A 274 -13.57 -10.68 4.92
N ARG A 275 -13.79 -11.11 3.69
CA ARG A 275 -14.79 -10.54 2.78
C ARG A 275 -15.27 -11.58 1.77
N SER A 276 -16.31 -11.24 1.03
CA SER A 276 -16.77 -11.95 -0.17
C SER A 276 -16.12 -11.37 -1.43
N HIS A 277 -16.28 -12.06 -2.57
CA HIS A 277 -15.82 -11.55 -3.87
C HIS A 277 -16.57 -10.29 -4.31
N GLN A 278 -17.83 -10.15 -3.90
CA GLN A 278 -18.71 -9.06 -4.30
C GLN A 278 -18.45 -7.76 -3.51
N ASP A 279 -17.70 -7.84 -2.40
CA ASP A 279 -17.40 -6.67 -1.56
C ASP A 279 -16.41 -5.71 -2.24
N ARG A 280 -15.73 -6.16 -3.30
CA ARG A 280 -14.94 -5.29 -4.20
C ARG A 280 -15.59 -5.21 -5.57
N PRO A 281 -15.58 -4.04 -6.22
CA PRO A 281 -16.06 -3.92 -7.59
C PRO A 281 -15.19 -4.73 -8.55
N GLN A 282 -15.77 -5.14 -9.68
CA GLN A 282 -14.99 -5.63 -10.82
C GLN A 282 -14.26 -4.47 -11.50
N VAL A 283 -13.21 -4.75 -12.26
CA VAL A 283 -12.49 -3.72 -13.03
C VAL A 283 -13.48 -2.95 -13.94
N ILE A 284 -14.34 -3.66 -14.65
CA ILE A 284 -15.48 -3.05 -15.33
C ILE A 284 -16.72 -3.48 -14.57
N PRO A 285 -17.39 -2.60 -13.81
CA PRO A 285 -18.65 -2.92 -13.15
C PRO A 285 -19.69 -3.36 -14.19
N ARG A 286 -20.54 -4.31 -13.80
CA ARG A 286 -21.48 -4.92 -14.76
C ARG A 286 -22.32 -3.86 -15.47
N GLU A 287 -22.49 -4.04 -16.79
CA GLU A 287 -23.34 -3.20 -17.64
C GLU A 287 -22.96 -1.73 -17.67
N THR A 288 -21.75 -1.38 -17.23
CA THR A 288 -21.22 -0.02 -17.38
C THR A 288 -20.56 0.19 -18.73
N THR A 289 -20.58 1.43 -19.23
CA THR A 289 -20.12 1.76 -20.59
C THR A 289 -18.79 2.51 -20.59
N ASN A 290 -18.60 3.47 -19.70
CA ASN A 290 -17.47 4.40 -19.74
C ASN A 290 -16.72 4.52 -18.41
N ILE A 291 -16.92 3.61 -17.47
CA ILE A 291 -16.22 3.61 -16.17
C ILE A 291 -15.49 2.31 -15.94
N ALA A 292 -14.30 2.42 -15.37
CA ALA A 292 -13.59 1.29 -14.77
C ALA A 292 -13.06 1.65 -13.38
N CYS A 293 -13.10 0.67 -12.49
CA CYS A 293 -12.47 0.73 -11.18
C CYS A 293 -11.06 0.12 -11.27
N VAL A 294 -10.06 0.80 -10.72
CA VAL A 294 -8.66 0.35 -10.77
C VAL A 294 -8.01 0.45 -9.38
N GLY A 295 -6.86 -0.18 -9.20
CA GLY A 295 -6.11 -0.13 -7.94
C GLY A 295 -6.29 -1.36 -7.05
N GLN A 296 -5.96 -1.22 -5.77
CA GLN A 296 -5.86 -2.35 -4.82
C GLN A 296 -7.22 -2.92 -4.38
N PHE A 297 -8.28 -2.09 -4.39
CA PHE A 297 -9.61 -2.47 -3.90
C PHE A 297 -10.58 -2.86 -5.03
N VAL A 298 -10.05 -3.42 -6.08
CA VAL A 298 -10.81 -4.00 -7.19
C VAL A 298 -10.65 -5.52 -7.16
N GLU A 299 -11.64 -6.29 -7.60
CA GLU A 299 -11.56 -7.74 -7.61
C GLU A 299 -10.89 -8.24 -8.90
N VAL A 300 -9.72 -8.86 -8.76
CA VAL A 300 -9.06 -9.65 -9.78
C VAL A 300 -8.93 -11.08 -9.25
N PRO A 301 -9.66 -12.04 -9.79
CA PRO A 301 -9.58 -13.42 -9.36
C PRO A 301 -8.14 -13.95 -9.46
N GLU A 302 -7.72 -14.70 -8.43
CA GLU A 302 -6.43 -15.42 -8.42
C GLU A 302 -5.16 -14.55 -8.29
N ASP A 303 -5.27 -13.21 -8.28
CA ASP A 303 -4.13 -12.31 -8.07
C ASP A 303 -4.09 -11.77 -6.63
N THR A 304 -2.96 -11.20 -6.24
CA THR A 304 -2.69 -10.68 -4.89
C THR A 304 -2.62 -9.16 -4.88
N THR A 305 -3.23 -8.53 -3.88
CA THR A 305 -3.52 -7.10 -3.88
C THR A 305 -2.41 -6.18 -3.38
N LEU A 306 -1.35 -6.71 -2.77
CA LEU A 306 -0.29 -5.88 -2.19
C LEU A 306 0.79 -5.46 -3.19
N ASP A 307 0.90 -6.17 -4.31
CA ASP A 307 1.94 -5.89 -5.27
C ASP A 307 1.53 -4.74 -6.21
N ILE A 308 2.50 -3.90 -6.58
CA ILE A 308 2.29 -2.80 -7.54
C ILE A 308 1.78 -3.33 -8.89
N GLU A 309 2.19 -4.52 -9.27
CA GLU A 309 1.74 -5.17 -10.51
C GLU A 309 0.23 -5.43 -10.53
N TYR A 310 -0.41 -5.62 -9.35
CA TYR A 310 -1.87 -5.75 -9.27
C TYR A 310 -2.57 -4.48 -9.75
N SER A 311 -2.15 -3.31 -9.27
CA SER A 311 -2.71 -2.04 -9.71
C SER A 311 -2.45 -1.78 -11.20
N ALA A 312 -1.24 -2.10 -11.69
CA ALA A 312 -0.91 -1.99 -13.11
C ALA A 312 -1.77 -2.96 -13.96
N ARG A 313 -2.03 -4.18 -13.49
CA ARG A 313 -2.90 -5.15 -14.14
C ARG A 313 -4.33 -4.63 -14.26
N THR A 314 -4.90 -4.08 -13.16
CA THR A 314 -6.25 -3.53 -13.20
C THR A 314 -6.37 -2.38 -14.20
N ALA A 315 -5.36 -1.50 -14.27
CA ALA A 315 -5.29 -0.43 -15.25
C ALA A 315 -5.20 -0.96 -16.70
N GLN A 316 -4.36 -1.97 -16.95
CA GLN A 316 -4.29 -2.61 -18.27
C GLN A 316 -5.62 -3.27 -18.66
N MET A 317 -6.27 -3.98 -17.72
CA MET A 317 -7.59 -4.57 -17.97
C MET A 317 -8.62 -3.51 -18.34
N ALA A 318 -8.67 -2.42 -17.58
CA ALA A 318 -9.57 -1.30 -17.84
C ALA A 318 -9.37 -0.71 -19.24
N VAL A 319 -8.13 -0.34 -19.58
CA VAL A 319 -7.81 0.26 -20.87
C VAL A 319 -8.10 -0.71 -22.03
N PHE A 320 -7.66 -1.97 -21.93
CA PHE A 320 -7.85 -2.93 -23.03
C PHE A 320 -9.33 -3.20 -23.30
N GLN A 321 -10.17 -3.28 -22.26
CA GLN A 321 -11.60 -3.53 -22.40
C GLN A 321 -12.36 -2.29 -22.89
N LEU A 322 -12.14 -1.12 -22.26
CA LEU A 322 -12.88 0.09 -22.63
C LEU A 322 -12.55 0.62 -24.02
N PHE A 323 -11.30 0.43 -24.46
CA PHE A 323 -10.89 0.80 -25.84
C PHE A 323 -11.05 -0.33 -26.85
N GLY A 324 -11.59 -1.49 -26.47
CA GLY A 324 -11.77 -2.63 -27.36
C GLY A 324 -10.45 -3.15 -27.96
N LEU A 325 -9.33 -3.03 -27.22
CA LEU A 325 -8.03 -3.46 -27.72
C LEU A 325 -7.93 -5.00 -27.65
N PRO A 326 -7.41 -5.67 -28.70
CA PRO A 326 -7.22 -7.12 -28.70
C PRO A 326 -5.98 -7.53 -27.90
N LYS A 327 -5.92 -7.08 -26.64
CA LYS A 327 -4.82 -7.32 -25.70
C LYS A 327 -5.36 -7.82 -24.37
N THR A 328 -4.55 -8.59 -23.68
CA THR A 328 -4.80 -9.02 -22.30
C THR A 328 -3.54 -8.79 -21.46
N PRO A 329 -3.66 -8.49 -20.15
CA PRO A 329 -2.50 -8.46 -19.28
C PRO A 329 -1.75 -9.79 -19.29
N ALA A 330 -0.48 -9.77 -18.94
CA ALA A 330 0.32 -10.98 -18.79
C ALA A 330 -0.37 -11.98 -17.86
N ARG A 331 -0.31 -13.27 -18.17
CA ARG A 331 -0.90 -14.31 -17.32
C ARG A 331 -0.24 -14.32 -15.94
N ILE A 332 -1.05 -14.52 -14.89
CA ILE A 332 -0.56 -14.78 -13.55
C ILE A 332 0.18 -16.11 -13.61
N LYS A 333 1.44 -16.12 -13.19
CA LYS A 333 2.24 -17.35 -13.11
C LYS A 333 1.60 -18.27 -12.07
N LYS A 334 1.38 -19.53 -12.41
CA LYS A 334 0.90 -20.57 -11.51
C LYS A 334 1.93 -21.68 -11.45
N ASN A 335 2.23 -22.15 -10.25
CA ASN A 335 3.06 -23.32 -10.10
C ASN A 335 2.26 -24.59 -10.47
N ILE A 336 2.79 -25.42 -11.38
CA ILE A 336 2.14 -26.64 -11.86
C ILE A 336 1.76 -27.57 -10.68
N LEU A 337 2.58 -27.66 -9.64
CA LEU A 337 2.28 -28.47 -8.46
C LEU A 337 1.04 -27.97 -7.70
N LEU A 338 0.80 -26.65 -7.66
CA LEU A 338 -0.38 -26.06 -7.03
C LEU A 338 -1.63 -26.23 -7.89
N GLU A 339 -1.51 -26.24 -9.22
CA GLU A 339 -2.61 -26.59 -10.12
C GLU A 339 -3.08 -28.03 -9.92
N VAL A 340 -2.15 -28.97 -9.69
CA VAL A 340 -2.49 -30.35 -9.36
C VAL A 340 -3.19 -30.45 -8.00
N PHE A 341 -2.79 -29.67 -7.01
CA PHE A 341 -3.48 -29.60 -5.72
C PHE A 341 -4.90 -29.07 -5.82
N ASP A 342 -5.15 -28.09 -6.68
CA ASP A 342 -6.49 -27.54 -6.91
C ASP A 342 -7.44 -28.53 -7.63
N LEU A 343 -6.92 -29.51 -8.31
CA LEU A 343 -7.70 -30.59 -8.95
C LEU A 343 -8.05 -31.74 -7.98
N ILE A 344 -7.40 -31.79 -6.81
CA ILE A 344 -7.55 -32.88 -5.83
C ILE A 344 -8.42 -32.46 -4.63
N VAL A 345 -8.60 -31.16 -4.41
CA VAL A 345 -9.39 -30.56 -3.33
C VAL A 345 -10.64 -29.89 -3.90
#